data_e05b2dbc0700d9c229393d5cbab41f71
#
_entry.id   e05b2dbc0700d9c229393d5cbab41f71
#
_cell.length_a   1.000
_cell.length_b   1.000
_cell.length_c   1.000
_cell.angle_alpha   90.00
_cell.angle_beta   90.00
_cell.angle_gamma   90.00
#
_symmetry.space_group_name_H-M   'P 1'
#
loop_
_entity.id
_entity.type
_entity.pdbx_description
1 polymer ?
#
loop_
_entity_poly.entity_id
_entity_poly.type
_entity_poly.pdbx_seq_one_letter_code
_entity_poly.pdbx_strand_id
1 'polypeptide(L)'
;MKLHRSLLAAVIMSPLIASCTGREIPPYSSAVSDARLASRLAGKVAGAPAKCLPNYITTNMEVIDRDTFLYRDGSVLYRQDTKGYCYPGTSSGYALVTNSFNGQLCSGDVVRTVDTTSGMMFSSCELTPFVPYRRP
;
A
#
# COMPACT_ATOMS: atom_id res chain seq x y z
N MET A 1 24.71 73.39 -30.37
CA MET A 1 24.49 72.00 -30.74
C MET A 1 24.68 71.16 -29.46
N LYS A 2 23.62 70.74 -28.83
CA LYS A 2 23.65 69.79 -27.69
C LYS A 2 22.71 68.66 -28.01
N LEU A 3 23.26 67.46 -28.28
CA LEU A 3 22.50 66.21 -28.48
C LEU A 3 21.99 65.71 -27.16
N HIS A 4 20.65 65.60 -26.98
CA HIS A 4 20.03 64.90 -25.91
C HIS A 4 19.90 63.42 -26.33
N ARG A 5 20.66 62.56 -25.65
CA ARG A 5 20.49 61.09 -25.69
C ARG A 5 19.39 60.70 -24.73
N SER A 6 18.20 60.40 -25.25
CA SER A 6 17.12 59.77 -24.49
C SER A 6 17.44 58.28 -24.31
N LEU A 7 17.68 57.88 -23.08
CA LEU A 7 17.75 56.47 -22.67
C LEU A 7 16.34 55.94 -22.45
N LEU A 8 15.85 55.12 -23.37
CA LEU A 8 14.65 54.34 -23.20
C LEU A 8 14.98 53.13 -22.29
N ALA A 9 14.51 53.16 -21.06
CA ALA A 9 14.54 52.01 -20.15
C ALA A 9 13.39 51.03 -20.51
N ALA A 10 13.76 49.93 -21.13
CA ALA A 10 12.84 48.82 -21.38
C ALA A 10 12.60 48.06 -20.09
N VAL A 11 11.42 48.18 -19.51
CA VAL A 11 10.95 47.40 -18.37
C VAL A 11 10.54 46.03 -18.89
N ILE A 12 11.37 44.99 -18.65
CA ILE A 12 11.06 43.60 -18.96
C ILE A 12 10.17 43.08 -17.85
N MET A 13 8.88 43.01 -18.13
CA MET A 13 7.87 42.39 -17.26
C MET A 13 7.93 40.88 -17.46
N SER A 14 8.70 40.18 -16.61
CA SER A 14 8.73 38.70 -16.60
C SER A 14 7.44 38.16 -16.04
N PRO A 15 6.70 37.28 -16.77
CA PRO A 15 5.54 36.58 -16.20
C PRO A 15 6.04 35.52 -15.21
N LEU A 16 5.69 35.66 -13.94
CA LEU A 16 5.79 34.61 -12.93
C LEU A 16 4.78 33.51 -13.29
N ILE A 17 5.21 32.50 -14.02
CA ILE A 17 4.45 31.28 -14.22
C ILE A 17 4.54 30.53 -12.88
N ALA A 18 3.51 30.66 -12.06
CA ALA A 18 3.33 29.82 -10.89
C ALA A 18 3.05 28.38 -11.40
N SER A 19 4.10 27.57 -11.49
CA SER A 19 3.97 26.13 -11.71
C SER A 19 3.28 25.55 -10.48
N CYS A 20 2.00 25.21 -10.59
CA CYS A 20 1.35 24.28 -9.68
C CYS A 20 2.05 22.92 -9.88
N THR A 21 3.14 22.70 -9.17
CA THR A 21 3.68 21.36 -9.01
C THR A 21 2.66 20.60 -8.17
N GLY A 22 1.80 19.83 -8.85
CA GLY A 22 0.97 18.83 -8.20
C GLY A 22 1.92 17.99 -7.35
N ARG A 23 1.68 17.98 -6.04
CA ARG A 23 2.42 17.14 -5.11
C ARG A 23 2.08 15.71 -5.52
N GLU A 24 2.94 15.07 -6.30
CA GLU A 24 2.85 13.64 -6.55
C GLU A 24 2.88 12.97 -5.17
N ILE A 25 1.76 12.35 -4.80
CA ILE A 25 1.71 11.50 -3.61
C ILE A 25 2.67 10.35 -3.96
N PRO A 26 3.82 10.21 -3.28
CA PRO A 26 4.77 9.16 -3.61
C PRO A 26 4.05 7.82 -3.53
N PRO A 27 4.31 6.88 -4.48
CA PRO A 27 3.78 5.55 -4.36
C PRO A 27 4.15 5.02 -2.96
N TYR A 28 3.18 4.49 -2.24
CA TYR A 28 3.30 4.09 -0.82
C TYR A 28 4.20 2.84 -0.63
N SER A 29 4.81 2.34 -1.68
CA SER A 29 5.98 1.47 -1.63
C SER A 29 7.17 2.31 -1.18
N SER A 30 7.22 2.56 0.10
CA SER A 30 8.35 3.28 0.65
C SER A 30 9.47 2.29 0.91
N ALA A 31 10.72 2.75 0.77
CA ALA A 31 11.90 2.00 1.22
C ALA A 31 11.75 1.48 2.68
N VAL A 32 10.87 2.09 3.46
CA VAL A 32 10.50 1.70 4.82
C VAL A 32 9.69 0.41 4.84
N SER A 33 8.66 0.26 3.98
CA SER A 33 7.88 -0.99 3.90
C SER A 33 8.71 -2.14 3.38
N ASP A 34 9.55 -1.89 2.37
CA ASP A 34 10.46 -2.91 1.83
C ASP A 34 11.48 -3.39 2.87
N ALA A 35 12.09 -2.47 3.61
CA ALA A 35 13.00 -2.79 4.70
C ALA A 35 12.29 -3.57 5.82
N ARG A 36 11.05 -3.20 6.15
CA ARG A 36 10.21 -3.89 7.12
C ARG A 36 9.90 -5.31 6.68
N LEU A 37 9.44 -5.49 5.44
CA LEU A 37 9.18 -6.80 4.85
C LEU A 37 10.44 -7.67 4.86
N ALA A 38 11.57 -7.16 4.39
CA ALA A 38 12.85 -7.85 4.39
C ALA A 38 13.27 -8.29 5.80
N SER A 39 13.11 -7.43 6.80
CA SER A 39 13.43 -7.77 8.20
C SER A 39 12.54 -8.89 8.77
N ARG A 40 11.24 -8.92 8.40
CA ARG A 40 10.30 -9.97 8.83
C ARG A 40 10.60 -11.32 8.19
N LEU A 41 11.05 -11.32 6.95
CA LEU A 41 11.36 -12.52 6.18
C LEU A 41 12.82 -12.97 6.32
N ALA A 42 13.66 -12.22 7.02
CA ALA A 42 15.08 -12.54 7.19
C ALA A 42 15.29 -13.96 7.75
N GLY A 43 16.20 -14.71 7.13
CA GLY A 43 16.52 -16.09 7.51
C GLY A 43 15.41 -17.10 7.26
N LYS A 44 14.43 -16.77 6.42
CA LYS A 44 13.35 -17.68 5.99
C LYS A 44 13.42 -17.93 4.50
N VAL A 45 12.96 -19.10 4.09
CA VAL A 45 12.90 -19.53 2.70
C VAL A 45 11.44 -19.62 2.26
N ALA A 46 11.15 -19.10 1.07
CA ALA A 46 9.82 -19.21 0.46
C ALA A 46 9.51 -20.64 0.07
N GLY A 47 8.33 -21.14 0.44
CA GLY A 47 7.80 -22.42 0.00
C GLY A 47 6.83 -22.26 -1.18
N ALA A 48 6.22 -23.38 -1.58
CA ALA A 48 5.20 -23.39 -2.62
C ALA A 48 3.98 -22.55 -2.18
N PRO A 49 3.44 -21.70 -3.08
CA PRO A 49 2.25 -20.89 -2.76
C PRO A 49 1.05 -21.77 -2.41
N ALA A 50 0.33 -21.42 -1.37
CA ALA A 50 -0.92 -22.03 -0.94
C ALA A 50 -2.11 -21.25 -1.50
N LYS A 51 -3.17 -21.94 -1.88
CA LYS A 51 -4.40 -21.31 -2.38
C LYS A 51 -5.19 -20.64 -1.25
N CYS A 52 -5.24 -21.26 -0.07
CA CYS A 52 -5.99 -20.77 1.07
C CYS A 52 -5.12 -20.80 2.33
N LEU A 53 -5.41 -19.90 3.28
CA LEU A 53 -4.85 -19.94 4.63
C LEU A 53 -5.59 -20.95 5.51
N PRO A 54 -4.92 -21.55 6.51
CA PRO A 54 -5.62 -22.25 7.59
C PRO A 54 -6.63 -21.36 8.31
N ASN A 55 -7.80 -21.88 8.69
CA ASN A 55 -8.96 -21.11 9.17
C ASN A 55 -8.72 -20.24 10.40
N TYR A 56 -7.70 -20.56 11.20
CA TYR A 56 -7.48 -19.94 12.52
C TYR A 56 -6.44 -18.84 12.54
N ILE A 57 -5.78 -18.54 11.42
CA ILE A 57 -4.64 -17.57 11.41
C ILE A 57 -5.00 -16.17 10.92
N THR A 58 -6.25 -15.93 10.57
CA THR A 58 -6.69 -14.62 10.03
C THR A 58 -6.58 -13.47 11.04
N THR A 59 -6.58 -13.77 12.34
CA THR A 59 -6.45 -12.78 13.42
C THR A 59 -5.01 -12.28 13.64
N ASN A 60 -4.02 -13.01 13.13
CA ASN A 60 -2.60 -12.69 13.29
C ASN A 60 -2.03 -12.03 12.03
N MET A 61 -2.72 -11.01 11.54
CA MET A 61 -2.33 -10.26 10.35
C MET A 61 -1.49 -9.03 10.71
N GLU A 62 -0.39 -8.86 10.00
CA GLU A 62 0.42 -7.63 9.99
C GLU A 62 0.33 -6.97 8.62
N VAL A 63 -0.02 -5.71 8.60
CA VAL A 63 -0.03 -4.89 7.38
C VAL A 63 1.38 -4.35 7.15
N ILE A 64 1.98 -4.66 6.02
CA ILE A 64 3.29 -4.12 5.61
C ILE A 64 3.10 -2.82 4.85
N ASP A 65 2.25 -2.85 3.84
CA ASP A 65 1.81 -1.70 3.08
C ASP A 65 0.36 -1.91 2.58
N ARG A 66 -0.11 -1.13 1.60
CA ARG A 66 -1.51 -1.18 1.14
C ARG A 66 -1.86 -2.37 0.26
N ASP A 67 -0.88 -3.14 -0.18
CA ASP A 67 -1.05 -4.31 -1.05
C ASP A 67 -0.28 -5.54 -0.56
N THR A 68 0.44 -5.46 0.57
CA THR A 68 1.20 -6.57 1.15
C THR A 68 0.83 -6.81 2.61
N PHE A 69 0.43 -8.04 2.91
CA PHE A 69 0.10 -8.51 4.24
C PHE A 69 0.97 -9.70 4.64
N LEU A 70 1.23 -9.83 5.94
CA LEU A 70 1.84 -11.03 6.54
C LEU A 70 0.86 -11.64 7.53
N TYR A 71 0.62 -12.94 7.38
CA TYR A 71 -0.13 -13.74 8.35
C TYR A 71 0.83 -14.67 9.07
N ARG A 72 0.67 -14.78 10.39
CA ARG A 72 1.55 -15.61 11.23
C ARG A 72 0.81 -16.87 11.70
N ASP A 73 1.45 -18.02 11.47
CA ASP A 73 1.05 -19.31 12.04
C ASP A 73 2.29 -19.95 12.70
N GLY A 74 2.40 -19.81 14.01
CA GLY A 74 3.59 -20.24 14.75
C GLY A 74 4.88 -19.60 14.19
N SER A 75 5.77 -20.44 13.67
CA SER A 75 7.04 -20.02 13.05
C SER A 75 6.92 -19.68 11.56
N VAL A 76 5.79 -20.00 10.93
CA VAL A 76 5.55 -19.73 9.51
C VAL A 76 4.97 -18.34 9.34
N LEU A 77 5.49 -17.59 8.36
CA LEU A 77 4.89 -16.35 7.88
C LEU A 77 4.36 -16.58 6.47
N TYR A 78 3.09 -16.29 6.27
CA TYR A 78 2.49 -16.28 4.93
C TYR A 78 2.49 -14.85 4.40
N ARG A 79 3.26 -14.61 3.34
CA ARG A 79 3.17 -13.36 2.58
C ARG A 79 1.99 -13.45 1.63
N GLN A 80 1.21 -12.41 1.60
CA GLN A 80 0.08 -12.25 0.71
C GLN A 80 0.16 -10.87 0.05
N ASP A 81 0.21 -10.85 -1.26
CA ASP A 81 0.12 -9.63 -2.05
C ASP A 81 -1.29 -9.53 -2.65
N THR A 82 -1.78 -8.32 -2.90
CA THR A 82 -3.12 -8.12 -3.46
C THR A 82 -3.04 -7.57 -4.88
N LYS A 83 -4.08 -7.86 -5.68
CA LYS A 83 -4.36 -7.12 -6.90
C LYS A 83 -5.27 -5.95 -6.56
N GLY A 84 -4.84 -4.73 -6.86
CA GLY A 84 -5.50 -3.52 -6.39
C GLY A 84 -5.12 -3.18 -4.94
N TYR A 85 -5.64 -2.05 -4.46
CA TYR A 85 -5.27 -1.52 -3.16
C TYR A 85 -6.33 -1.89 -2.13
N CYS A 86 -5.98 -2.75 -1.19
CA CYS A 86 -6.67 -2.90 0.07
C CYS A 86 -6.03 -1.96 1.08
N TYR A 87 -6.36 -0.70 1.01
CA TYR A 87 -5.88 0.22 2.00
C TYR A 87 -6.53 -0.10 3.36
N PRO A 88 -5.87 -0.82 4.28
CA PRO A 88 -6.19 -0.68 5.66
C PRO A 88 -5.50 0.60 6.06
N GLY A 89 -6.25 1.64 6.30
CA GLY A 89 -5.68 2.75 7.00
C GLY A 89 -4.99 2.17 8.25
N THR A 90 -3.72 2.43 8.43
CA THR A 90 -3.05 2.21 9.72
C THR A 90 -3.65 3.13 10.79
N SER A 91 -4.57 3.99 10.39
CA SER A 91 -5.40 4.81 11.25
C SER A 91 -6.58 3.98 11.77
N SER A 92 -6.77 4.00 13.07
CA SER A 92 -7.99 3.53 13.73
C SER A 92 -9.23 4.04 12.99
N GLY A 93 -10.14 3.15 12.62
CA GLY A 93 -11.39 3.51 11.97
C GLY A 93 -11.70 2.74 10.70
N TYR A 94 -10.84 1.80 10.28
CA TYR A 94 -11.12 0.94 9.12
C TYR A 94 -11.08 -0.54 9.49
N ALA A 95 -11.94 -1.32 8.85
CA ALA A 95 -11.97 -2.78 8.96
C ALA A 95 -11.81 -3.42 7.57
N LEU A 96 -11.09 -4.53 7.52
CA LEU A 96 -11.05 -5.40 6.35
C LEU A 96 -12.20 -6.40 6.44
N VAL A 97 -13.06 -6.39 5.45
CA VAL A 97 -14.21 -7.29 5.35
C VAL A 97 -14.03 -8.23 4.18
N THR A 98 -14.06 -9.52 4.44
CA THR A 98 -13.96 -10.57 3.42
C THR A 98 -15.25 -11.37 3.37
N ASN A 99 -15.69 -11.73 2.17
CA ASN A 99 -16.76 -12.69 1.97
C ASN A 99 -16.11 -14.04 1.59
N SER A 100 -15.86 -14.90 2.56
CA SER A 100 -15.41 -16.26 2.30
C SER A 100 -16.55 -17.25 2.42
N PHE A 101 -16.68 -18.18 1.46
CA PHE A 101 -17.78 -19.15 1.44
C PHE A 101 -17.62 -20.28 2.49
N ASN A 102 -16.41 -20.49 3.01
CA ASN A 102 -16.07 -21.60 3.91
C ASN A 102 -15.30 -21.16 5.17
N GLY A 103 -15.28 -19.86 5.46
CA GLY A 103 -14.54 -19.31 6.62
C GLY A 103 -13.02 -19.26 6.45
N GLN A 104 -12.48 -19.61 5.26
CA GLN A 104 -11.06 -19.48 4.93
C GLN A 104 -10.83 -18.27 4.04
N LEU A 105 -9.67 -17.63 4.18
CA LEU A 105 -9.18 -16.70 3.19
C LEU A 105 -8.48 -17.46 2.06
N CYS A 106 -8.96 -17.29 0.84
CA CYS A 106 -8.42 -17.94 -0.33
C CYS A 106 -8.00 -16.92 -1.41
N SER A 107 -7.08 -17.34 -2.27
CA SER A 107 -6.74 -16.60 -3.48
C SER A 107 -7.98 -16.47 -4.37
N GLY A 108 -8.23 -15.26 -4.86
CA GLY A 108 -9.44 -14.90 -5.61
C GLY A 108 -10.54 -14.29 -4.74
N ASP A 109 -10.43 -14.36 -3.42
CA ASP A 109 -11.39 -13.67 -2.54
C ASP A 109 -11.22 -12.16 -2.66
N VAL A 110 -12.35 -11.44 -2.60
CA VAL A 110 -12.37 -9.99 -2.60
C VAL A 110 -12.44 -9.48 -1.17
N VAL A 111 -11.45 -8.69 -0.80
CA VAL A 111 -11.42 -7.96 0.48
C VAL A 111 -11.87 -6.53 0.25
N ARG A 112 -12.69 -6.01 1.14
CA ARG A 112 -13.14 -4.62 1.15
C ARG A 112 -12.64 -3.94 2.40
N THR A 113 -12.18 -2.69 2.26
CA THR A 113 -11.92 -1.82 3.39
C THR A 113 -13.14 -0.97 3.64
N VAL A 114 -13.65 -1.01 4.85
CA VAL A 114 -14.85 -0.31 5.29
C VAL A 114 -14.50 0.62 6.43
N ASP A 115 -14.98 1.86 6.36
CA ASP A 115 -14.91 2.79 7.48
C ASP A 115 -15.86 2.31 8.58
N THR A 116 -15.33 2.09 9.79
CA THR A 116 -16.09 1.50 10.89
C THR A 116 -17.12 2.46 11.50
N THR A 117 -16.99 3.77 11.23
CA THR A 117 -17.89 4.79 11.76
C THR A 117 -19.10 4.97 10.84
N SER A 118 -18.84 5.09 9.54
CA SER A 118 -19.89 5.37 8.53
C SER A 118 -20.42 4.10 7.84
N GLY A 119 -19.69 2.98 7.91
CA GLY A 119 -19.98 1.77 7.15
C GLY A 119 -19.70 1.89 5.65
N MET A 120 -19.13 2.99 5.21
CA MET A 120 -18.84 3.23 3.79
C MET A 120 -17.64 2.40 3.32
N MET A 121 -17.76 1.83 2.13
CA MET A 121 -16.66 1.14 1.46
C MET A 121 -15.65 2.16 0.95
N PHE A 122 -14.39 1.99 1.34
CA PHE A 122 -13.28 2.86 0.96
C PHE A 122 -12.47 2.31 -0.22
N SER A 123 -12.17 1.01 -0.20
CA SER A 123 -11.41 0.33 -1.26
C SER A 123 -11.74 -1.15 -1.32
N SER A 124 -11.33 -1.81 -2.40
CA SER A 124 -11.40 -3.25 -2.54
C SER A 124 -10.17 -3.79 -3.29
N CYS A 125 -9.78 -5.00 -2.96
CA CYS A 125 -8.69 -5.71 -3.60
C CYS A 125 -9.00 -7.21 -3.71
N GLU A 126 -8.30 -7.92 -4.60
CA GLU A 126 -8.35 -9.36 -4.75
C GLU A 126 -7.10 -10.00 -4.13
N LEU A 127 -7.27 -11.06 -3.37
CA LEU A 127 -6.17 -11.83 -2.77
C LEU A 127 -5.47 -12.68 -3.83
N THR A 128 -4.13 -12.65 -3.84
CA THR A 128 -3.30 -13.59 -4.62
C THR A 128 -2.96 -14.84 -3.79
N PRO A 129 -2.26 -15.85 -4.33
CA PRO A 129 -1.82 -16.99 -3.52
C PRO A 129 -0.91 -16.58 -2.35
N PHE A 130 -1.03 -17.32 -1.25
CA PHE A 130 -0.27 -17.10 -0.02
C PHE A 130 1.08 -17.83 -0.07
N VAL A 131 2.18 -17.10 0.01
CA VAL A 131 3.53 -17.69 -0.01
C VAL A 131 4.03 -17.93 1.41
N PRO A 132 4.18 -19.21 1.83
CA PRO A 132 4.71 -19.52 3.15
C PRO A 132 6.22 -19.30 3.21
N TYR A 133 6.70 -18.65 4.26
CA TYR A 133 8.11 -18.46 4.57
C TYR A 133 8.44 -19.19 5.86
N ARG A 134 9.41 -20.13 5.80
CA ARG A 134 9.84 -20.97 6.92
C ARG A 134 11.34 -20.86 7.12
N ARG A 135 11.81 -21.11 8.34
CA ARG A 135 13.22 -21.32 8.56
C ARG A 135 13.64 -22.65 7.91
N PRO A 136 14.85 -22.73 7.34
CA PRO A 136 15.39 -23.97 6.80
C PRO A 136 15.46 -25.08 7.84
#